data_80625d79d6d21b1ccdc973f6fccd9903
#
_entry.id   80625d79d6d21b1ccdc973f6fccd9903
#
_cell.length_a   1.000
_cell.length_b   1.000
_cell.length_c   1.000
_cell.angle_alpha   90.00
_cell.angle_beta   90.00
_cell.angle_gamma   90.00
#
_symmetry.space_group_name_H-M   'P 1'
#
loop_
_entity.id
_entity.type
_entity.pdbx_description
1 polymer ?
#
loop_
_entity_poly.entity_id
_entity_poly.type
_entity_poly.pdbx_seq_one_letter_code
_entity_poly.pdbx_strand_id
1 'polypeptide(L)'
;MTHGDDRGLRLPPRLAPHQVVIVPIARDDDRAGILETAAAVAEELRATGVRVRIDDRAEHRPGFKFNEWELKGVPVRIEIGSRDLAAGAVTVVRRDTGAKQQVAVPGAAAVIGEMLDAVQASLFASAVEERERRTLRDPRGYDEMIEFLRGAGGFVEAPWCGRAECEERVKEQSSATIRCLPLDEHSAPPGGACICCGRPAVTTAVWAQAY
;
A
#
# COMPACT_ATOMS: atom_id res chain seq x y z
N MET A 1 -4.05 -3.31 -8.56
CA MET A 1 -3.53 -2.06 -7.93
C MET A 1 -2.75 -2.43 -6.67
N THR A 2 -1.56 -1.85 -6.47
CA THR A 2 -0.63 -2.21 -5.38
C THR A 2 -1.20 -1.98 -3.97
N HIS A 3 -2.04 -0.95 -3.80
CA HIS A 3 -2.59 -0.55 -2.51
C HIS A 3 -4.11 -0.67 -2.49
N GLY A 4 -4.61 -1.88 -2.70
CA GLY A 4 -6.02 -2.24 -2.60
C GLY A 4 -6.20 -3.71 -2.27
N ASP A 5 -7.38 -4.06 -1.78
CA ASP A 5 -7.86 -5.42 -1.55
C ASP A 5 -9.36 -5.49 -1.84
N ASP A 6 -10.00 -6.64 -1.59
CA ASP A 6 -11.44 -6.84 -1.84
C ASP A 6 -12.35 -5.93 -1.01
N ARG A 7 -11.80 -5.25 0.02
CA ARG A 7 -12.51 -4.31 0.89
C ARG A 7 -12.29 -2.84 0.50
N GLY A 8 -11.45 -2.56 -0.50
CA GLY A 8 -11.19 -1.22 -1.00
C GLY A 8 -9.72 -0.80 -0.94
N LEU A 9 -9.48 0.51 -0.83
CA LEU A 9 -8.12 1.06 -0.79
C LEU A 9 -7.40 0.74 0.53
N ARG A 10 -6.06 0.70 0.45
CA ARG A 10 -5.12 0.67 1.59
C ARG A 10 -4.12 1.79 1.38
N LEU A 11 -4.47 3.00 1.83
CA LEU A 11 -3.63 4.16 1.54
C LEU A 11 -2.39 4.21 2.44
N PRO A 12 -1.20 4.43 1.88
CA PRO A 12 -0.03 4.75 2.68
C PRO A 12 -0.29 6.02 3.51
N PRO A 13 0.02 6.04 4.82
CA PRO A 13 -0.25 7.18 5.68
C PRO A 13 0.28 8.52 5.16
N ARG A 14 1.44 8.54 4.51
CA ARG A 14 2.02 9.78 3.96
C ARG A 14 1.16 10.39 2.84
N LEU A 15 0.41 9.58 2.11
CA LEU A 15 -0.43 10.01 0.97
C LEU A 15 -1.91 10.16 1.35
N ALA A 16 -2.36 9.55 2.45
CA ALA A 16 -3.76 9.53 2.83
C ALA A 16 -4.28 10.95 3.14
N PRO A 17 -5.41 11.40 2.55
CA PRO A 17 -6.03 12.69 2.88
C PRO A 17 -6.39 12.77 4.38
N HIS A 18 -6.85 11.66 4.94
CA HIS A 18 -7.04 11.45 6.37
C HIS A 18 -6.22 10.24 6.79
N GLN A 19 -5.29 10.43 7.73
CA GLN A 19 -4.48 9.35 8.28
C GLN A 19 -5.24 8.58 9.34
N VAL A 20 -6.09 9.30 10.06
CA VAL A 20 -6.92 8.76 11.14
C VAL A 20 -8.36 9.22 10.96
N VAL A 21 -9.30 8.30 11.13
CA VAL A 21 -10.72 8.62 11.32
C VAL A 21 -11.16 8.18 12.72
N ILE A 22 -11.83 9.06 13.44
CA ILE A 22 -12.45 8.74 14.73
C ILE A 22 -13.94 8.55 14.49
N VAL A 23 -14.48 7.40 14.89
CA VAL A 23 -15.90 7.07 14.78
C VAL A 23 -16.48 6.93 16.18
N PRO A 24 -17.21 7.95 16.68
CA PRO A 24 -17.96 7.85 17.92
C PRO A 24 -19.10 6.84 17.78
N ILE A 25 -19.22 5.92 18.75
CA ILE A 25 -20.27 4.90 18.86
C ILE A 25 -21.15 5.28 20.06
N ALA A 26 -21.82 6.40 19.92
CA ALA A 26 -22.57 7.01 21.01
C ALA A 26 -24.02 6.53 21.05
N ARG A 27 -24.55 6.36 22.28
CA ARG A 27 -25.96 6.30 22.61
C ARG A 27 -26.36 7.64 23.25
N ASP A 28 -27.64 7.90 23.38
CA ASP A 28 -28.12 9.23 23.86
C ASP A 28 -27.53 9.60 25.23
N ASP A 29 -27.41 8.63 26.14
CA ASP A 29 -26.98 8.84 27.52
C ASP A 29 -25.49 9.19 27.68
N ASP A 30 -24.61 8.75 26.76
CA ASP A 30 -23.16 8.92 26.87
C ASP A 30 -22.54 9.74 25.72
N ARG A 31 -23.40 10.23 24.83
CA ARG A 31 -23.00 10.94 23.62
C ARG A 31 -22.05 12.10 23.86
N ALA A 32 -22.35 12.92 24.89
CA ALA A 32 -21.55 14.11 25.18
C ALA A 32 -20.10 13.74 25.55
N GLY A 33 -19.91 12.79 26.48
CA GLY A 33 -18.59 12.35 26.92
C GLY A 33 -17.78 11.65 25.81
N ILE A 34 -18.46 10.87 24.95
CA ILE A 34 -17.81 10.22 23.80
C ILE A 34 -17.33 11.26 22.79
N LEU A 35 -18.13 12.28 22.48
CA LEU A 35 -17.75 13.34 21.55
C LEU A 35 -16.63 14.23 22.13
N GLU A 36 -16.66 14.52 23.43
CA GLU A 36 -15.61 15.25 24.12
C GLU A 36 -14.28 14.48 24.05
N THR A 37 -14.29 13.17 24.35
CA THR A 37 -13.12 12.32 24.25
C THR A 37 -12.61 12.25 22.79
N ALA A 38 -13.52 12.13 21.81
CA ALA A 38 -13.15 12.11 20.40
C ALA A 38 -12.49 13.43 19.97
N ALA A 39 -13.00 14.57 20.45
CA ALA A 39 -12.42 15.88 20.19
C ALA A 39 -11.04 16.04 20.82
N ALA A 40 -10.88 15.63 22.07
CA ALA A 40 -9.59 15.69 22.78
C ALA A 40 -8.51 14.85 22.07
N VAL A 41 -8.82 13.59 21.72
CA VAL A 41 -7.90 12.72 20.98
C VAL A 41 -7.58 13.31 19.60
N ALA A 42 -8.56 13.89 18.91
CA ALA A 42 -8.32 14.52 17.61
C ALA A 42 -7.38 15.73 17.72
N GLU A 43 -7.52 16.55 18.74
CA GLU A 43 -6.65 17.73 18.97
C GLU A 43 -5.22 17.30 19.30
N GLU A 44 -5.03 16.30 20.16
CA GLU A 44 -3.70 15.74 20.44
C GLU A 44 -3.02 15.22 19.17
N LEU A 45 -3.75 14.48 18.33
CA LEU A 45 -3.22 13.97 17.06
C LEU A 45 -2.90 15.10 16.08
N ARG A 46 -3.75 16.12 15.96
CA ARG A 46 -3.50 17.28 15.11
C ARG A 46 -2.28 18.07 15.54
N ALA A 47 -2.06 18.19 16.84
CA ALA A 47 -0.88 18.84 17.40
C ALA A 47 0.43 18.17 16.98
N THR A 48 0.40 16.86 16.67
CA THR A 48 1.55 16.11 16.12
C THR A 48 1.59 16.11 14.58
N GLY A 49 0.72 16.86 13.91
CA GLY A 49 0.67 16.96 12.45
C GLY A 49 -0.14 15.85 11.76
N VAL A 50 -0.85 15.01 12.51
CA VAL A 50 -1.69 13.95 11.95
C VAL A 50 -2.99 14.52 11.37
N ARG A 51 -3.35 14.11 10.15
CA ARG A 51 -4.58 14.50 9.46
C ARG A 51 -5.75 13.66 9.97
N VAL A 52 -6.56 14.23 10.86
CA VAL A 52 -7.65 13.53 11.57
C VAL A 52 -9.01 14.01 11.10
N ARG A 53 -9.93 13.08 10.88
CA ARG A 53 -11.36 13.32 10.68
C ARG A 53 -12.16 12.68 11.81
N ILE A 54 -13.10 13.42 12.40
CA ILE A 54 -14.15 12.85 13.27
C ILE A 54 -15.39 12.62 12.40
N ASP A 55 -15.94 11.41 12.43
CA ASP A 55 -17.20 11.08 11.75
C ASP A 55 -18.32 10.96 12.78
N ASP A 56 -18.90 12.09 13.11
CA ASP A 56 -19.97 12.25 14.08
C ASP A 56 -21.37 12.24 13.46
N ARG A 57 -21.48 11.90 12.15
CA ARG A 57 -22.78 11.84 11.44
C ARG A 57 -23.77 10.94 12.18
N ALA A 58 -24.88 11.52 12.63
CA ALA A 58 -25.88 10.81 13.43
C ALA A 58 -26.77 9.88 12.58
N GLU A 59 -26.96 10.20 11.30
CA GLU A 59 -27.83 9.48 10.36
C GLU A 59 -27.25 8.11 9.93
N HIS A 60 -25.96 7.86 10.18
CA HIS A 60 -25.32 6.61 9.79
C HIS A 60 -24.94 5.75 11.00
N ARG A 61 -25.27 4.45 10.91
CA ARG A 61 -24.85 3.46 11.91
C ARG A 61 -23.34 3.24 11.87
N PRO A 62 -22.70 2.89 13.00
CA PRO A 62 -21.24 2.67 13.06
C PRO A 62 -20.71 1.72 11.98
N GLY A 63 -21.39 0.59 11.73
CA GLY A 63 -20.98 -0.36 10.70
C GLY A 63 -20.91 0.22 9.29
N PHE A 64 -21.85 1.11 8.92
CA PHE A 64 -21.80 1.82 7.65
C PHE A 64 -20.56 2.72 7.55
N LYS A 65 -20.29 3.50 8.61
CA LYS A 65 -19.11 4.38 8.69
C LYS A 65 -17.82 3.56 8.59
N PHE A 66 -17.73 2.41 9.27
CA PHE A 66 -16.59 1.52 9.21
C PHE A 66 -16.30 1.06 7.78
N ASN A 67 -17.32 0.56 7.10
CA ASN A 67 -17.19 0.10 5.71
C ASN A 67 -16.83 1.24 4.76
N GLU A 68 -17.43 2.42 4.92
CA GLU A 68 -17.13 3.58 4.09
C GLU A 68 -15.66 4.03 4.23
N TRP A 69 -15.14 4.12 5.46
CA TRP A 69 -13.77 4.51 5.71
C TRP A 69 -12.76 3.42 5.35
N GLU A 70 -13.16 2.15 5.46
CA GLU A 70 -12.39 1.01 4.99
C GLU A 70 -12.26 1.02 3.45
N LEU A 71 -13.37 1.26 2.74
CA LEU A 71 -13.40 1.41 1.28
C LEU A 71 -12.50 2.57 0.82
N LYS A 72 -12.54 3.71 1.54
CA LYS A 72 -11.68 4.88 1.28
C LYS A 72 -10.21 4.65 1.65
N GLY A 73 -9.90 3.58 2.35
CA GLY A 73 -8.52 3.19 2.69
C GLY A 73 -7.86 4.01 3.76
N VAL A 74 -8.61 4.61 4.69
CA VAL A 74 -8.01 5.36 5.81
C VAL A 74 -7.13 4.43 6.64
N PRO A 75 -5.85 4.79 6.87
CA PRO A 75 -4.87 3.89 7.49
C PRO A 75 -5.24 3.40 8.88
N VAL A 76 -5.78 4.28 9.71
CA VAL A 76 -6.14 3.98 11.10
C VAL A 76 -7.56 4.48 11.40
N ARG A 77 -8.38 3.61 11.98
CA ARG A 77 -9.69 3.95 12.52
C ARG A 77 -9.66 3.85 14.04
N ILE A 78 -10.18 4.88 14.71
CA ILE A 78 -10.41 4.90 16.15
C ILE A 78 -11.91 4.75 16.40
N GLU A 79 -12.27 3.80 17.23
CA GLU A 79 -13.64 3.54 17.68
C GLU A 79 -13.73 3.96 19.15
N ILE A 80 -14.75 4.75 19.51
CA ILE A 80 -14.97 5.19 20.89
C ILE A 80 -16.41 4.92 21.25
N GLY A 81 -16.64 3.96 22.14
CA GLY A 81 -17.94 3.63 22.67
C GLY A 81 -18.02 3.78 24.20
N SER A 82 -19.17 3.47 24.79
CA SER A 82 -19.40 3.57 26.24
C SER A 82 -18.40 2.75 27.06
N ARG A 83 -17.99 1.58 26.56
CA ARG A 83 -17.01 0.72 27.23
C ARG A 83 -15.61 1.33 27.21
N ASP A 84 -15.24 1.92 26.06
CA ASP A 84 -13.94 2.57 25.89
C ASP A 84 -13.88 3.81 26.79
N LEU A 85 -14.94 4.61 26.83
CA LEU A 85 -15.06 5.78 27.72
C LEU A 85 -14.89 5.37 29.18
N ALA A 86 -15.61 4.33 29.64
CA ALA A 86 -15.52 3.84 31.02
C ALA A 86 -14.11 3.30 31.36
N ALA A 87 -13.40 2.77 30.39
CA ALA A 87 -12.03 2.27 30.57
C ALA A 87 -10.96 3.37 30.43
N GLY A 88 -11.31 4.61 30.09
CA GLY A 88 -10.35 5.67 29.76
C GLY A 88 -9.46 5.33 28.55
N ALA A 89 -9.98 4.57 27.61
CA ALA A 89 -9.26 4.04 26.45
C ALA A 89 -10.02 4.29 25.14
N VAL A 90 -9.37 4.03 24.03
CA VAL A 90 -9.95 3.99 22.68
C VAL A 90 -9.60 2.69 22.00
N THR A 91 -10.46 2.17 21.13
CA THR A 91 -10.17 1.01 20.28
C THR A 91 -9.62 1.50 18.96
N VAL A 92 -8.39 1.07 18.63
CA VAL A 92 -7.69 1.45 17.40
C VAL A 92 -7.63 0.26 16.45
N VAL A 93 -7.91 0.49 15.18
CA VAL A 93 -7.97 -0.55 14.13
C VAL A 93 -7.08 -0.15 12.97
N ARG A 94 -6.15 -1.02 12.57
CA ARG A 94 -5.31 -0.85 11.38
C ARG A 94 -6.03 -1.32 10.13
N ARG A 95 -5.96 -0.54 9.06
CA ARG A 95 -6.57 -0.90 7.77
C ARG A 95 -5.82 -2.02 7.04
N ASP A 96 -4.50 -2.03 7.13
CA ASP A 96 -3.64 -2.97 6.39
C ASP A 96 -3.74 -4.41 6.90
N THR A 97 -3.85 -4.61 8.21
CA THR A 97 -3.88 -5.94 8.85
C THR A 97 -5.23 -6.30 9.45
N GLY A 98 -6.10 -5.32 9.68
CA GLY A 98 -7.34 -5.49 10.45
C GLY A 98 -7.11 -5.67 11.96
N ALA A 99 -5.87 -5.55 12.44
CA ALA A 99 -5.56 -5.70 13.85
C ALA A 99 -6.26 -4.61 14.69
N LYS A 100 -6.80 -5.03 15.83
CA LYS A 100 -7.44 -4.17 16.82
C LYS A 100 -6.67 -4.19 18.12
N GLN A 101 -6.51 -3.01 18.72
CA GLN A 101 -5.95 -2.90 20.08
C GLN A 101 -6.64 -1.77 20.85
N GLN A 102 -6.68 -1.90 22.17
CA GLN A 102 -7.05 -0.81 23.07
C GLN A 102 -5.82 0.03 23.41
N VAL A 103 -6.00 1.35 23.40
CA VAL A 103 -4.97 2.34 23.71
C VAL A 103 -5.54 3.28 24.77
N ALA A 104 -4.82 3.51 25.85
CA ALA A 104 -5.23 4.49 26.86
C ALA A 104 -5.31 5.90 26.24
N VAL A 105 -6.34 6.67 26.61
CA VAL A 105 -6.50 8.03 26.08
C VAL A 105 -5.29 8.91 26.37
N PRO A 106 -4.72 8.94 27.61
CA PRO A 106 -3.46 9.62 27.82
C PRO A 106 -2.33 8.96 27.03
N GLY A 107 -1.68 9.72 26.15
CA GLY A 107 -0.58 9.23 25.32
C GLY A 107 -1.01 8.52 24.03
N ALA A 108 -2.30 8.49 23.70
CA ALA A 108 -2.80 7.85 22.48
C ALA A 108 -2.15 8.40 21.21
N ALA A 109 -1.85 9.69 21.16
CA ALA A 109 -1.23 10.33 20.00
C ALA A 109 0.14 9.72 19.65
N ALA A 110 0.98 9.42 20.65
CA ALA A 110 2.29 8.80 20.43
C ALA A 110 2.14 7.39 19.86
N VAL A 111 1.30 6.55 20.48
CA VAL A 111 1.05 5.16 20.04
C VAL A 111 0.47 5.12 18.62
N ILE A 112 -0.44 6.04 18.30
CA ILE A 112 -1.05 6.13 16.97
C ILE A 112 -0.03 6.61 15.93
N GLY A 113 0.87 7.53 16.31
CA GLY A 113 1.98 7.96 15.46
C GLY A 113 2.88 6.78 15.08
N GLU A 114 3.33 6.00 16.05
CA GLU A 114 4.12 4.77 15.80
C GLU A 114 3.34 3.76 14.92
N MET A 115 2.04 3.64 15.15
CA MET A 115 1.19 2.76 14.35
C MET A 115 1.10 3.23 12.88
N LEU A 116 1.00 4.53 12.62
CA LEU A 116 1.01 5.08 11.26
C LEU A 116 2.34 4.80 10.56
N ASP A 117 3.47 4.93 11.26
CA ASP A 117 4.77 4.58 10.71
C ASP A 117 4.88 3.07 10.42
N ALA A 118 4.35 2.24 11.31
CA ALA A 118 4.29 0.80 11.10
C ALA A 118 3.39 0.40 9.91
N VAL A 119 2.26 1.08 9.71
CA VAL A 119 1.40 0.89 8.51
C VAL A 119 2.15 1.29 7.24
N GLN A 120 2.86 2.43 7.25
CA GLN A 120 3.66 2.89 6.12
C GLN A 120 4.74 1.86 5.74
N ALA A 121 5.48 1.38 6.73
CA ALA A 121 6.53 0.37 6.55
C ALA A 121 5.97 -0.97 6.05
N SER A 122 4.86 -1.43 6.63
CA SER A 122 4.17 -2.67 6.24
C SER A 122 3.70 -2.64 4.78
N LEU A 123 3.06 -1.55 4.36
CA LEU A 123 2.62 -1.40 2.97
C LEU A 123 3.78 -1.34 1.98
N PHE A 124 4.87 -0.69 2.36
CA PHE A 124 6.08 -0.64 1.53
C PHE A 124 6.73 -2.03 1.42
N ALA A 125 6.91 -2.73 2.55
CA ALA A 125 7.48 -4.06 2.57
C ALA A 125 6.66 -5.04 1.72
N SER A 126 5.34 -5.02 1.85
CA SER A 126 4.44 -5.86 1.04
C SER A 126 4.54 -5.56 -0.46
N ALA A 127 4.71 -4.29 -0.84
CA ALA A 127 4.87 -3.90 -2.24
C ALA A 127 6.23 -4.37 -2.82
N VAL A 128 7.29 -4.28 -2.01
CA VAL A 128 8.62 -4.82 -2.38
C VAL A 128 8.56 -6.33 -2.55
N GLU A 129 8.00 -7.05 -1.57
CA GLU A 129 7.86 -8.51 -1.63
C GLU A 129 7.07 -8.97 -2.86
N GLU A 130 5.95 -8.31 -3.16
CA GLU A 130 5.15 -8.62 -4.34
C GLU A 130 5.92 -8.36 -5.65
N ARG A 131 6.68 -7.26 -5.73
CA ARG A 131 7.53 -6.98 -6.88
C ARG A 131 8.60 -8.07 -7.04
N GLU A 132 9.31 -8.41 -5.96
CA GLU A 132 10.35 -9.44 -5.99
C GLU A 132 9.79 -10.80 -6.43
N ARG A 133 8.66 -11.20 -5.87
CA ARG A 133 7.97 -12.45 -6.21
C ARG A 133 7.53 -12.51 -7.67
N ARG A 134 7.24 -11.36 -8.28
CA ARG A 134 6.81 -11.25 -9.67
C ARG A 134 7.92 -10.82 -10.63
N THR A 135 9.17 -10.82 -10.21
CA THR A 135 10.30 -10.47 -11.08
C THR A 135 11.14 -11.69 -11.37
N LEU A 136 11.19 -12.08 -12.64
CA LEU A 136 12.14 -13.06 -13.13
C LEU A 136 13.44 -12.34 -13.50
N ARG A 137 14.52 -12.62 -12.76
CA ARG A 137 15.86 -12.13 -13.04
C ARG A 137 16.68 -13.22 -13.71
N ASP A 138 17.54 -12.81 -14.61
CA ASP A 138 18.49 -13.69 -15.33
C ASP A 138 17.80 -14.93 -15.92
N PRO A 139 16.79 -14.77 -16.80
CA PRO A 139 16.16 -15.88 -17.47
C PRO A 139 17.22 -16.71 -18.24
N ARG A 140 17.11 -18.03 -18.18
CA ARG A 140 18.05 -18.97 -18.84
C ARG A 140 18.10 -18.80 -20.36
N GLY A 141 17.09 -18.16 -20.95
CA GLY A 141 17.01 -17.89 -22.37
C GLY A 141 15.72 -17.18 -22.77
N TYR A 142 15.64 -16.88 -24.06
CA TYR A 142 14.52 -16.15 -24.65
C TYR A 142 13.17 -16.85 -24.44
N ASP A 143 13.14 -18.18 -24.60
CA ASP A 143 11.89 -18.95 -24.49
C ASP A 143 11.32 -18.91 -23.07
N GLU A 144 12.16 -19.03 -22.03
CA GLU A 144 11.73 -18.90 -20.64
C GLU A 144 11.18 -17.50 -20.34
N MET A 145 11.83 -16.46 -20.85
CA MET A 145 11.32 -15.08 -20.76
C MET A 145 9.91 -14.95 -21.36
N ILE A 146 9.70 -15.46 -22.57
CA ILE A 146 8.41 -15.39 -23.27
C ILE A 146 7.33 -16.21 -22.56
N GLU A 147 7.67 -17.40 -22.08
CA GLU A 147 6.76 -18.25 -21.30
C GLU A 147 6.32 -17.57 -20.02
N PHE A 148 7.25 -16.97 -19.27
CA PHE A 148 6.95 -16.24 -18.05
C PHE A 148 6.03 -15.04 -18.32
N LEU A 149 6.34 -14.23 -19.34
CA LEU A 149 5.55 -13.04 -19.71
C LEU A 149 4.13 -13.40 -20.16
N ARG A 150 3.96 -14.54 -20.85
CA ARG A 150 2.62 -15.01 -21.29
C ARG A 150 1.80 -15.67 -20.18
N GLY A 151 2.46 -16.28 -19.21
CA GLY A 151 1.85 -17.10 -18.17
C GLY A 151 1.55 -16.30 -16.91
N ALA A 152 2.44 -16.37 -15.92
CA ALA A 152 2.25 -15.75 -14.61
C ALA A 152 2.17 -14.21 -14.67
N GLY A 153 2.79 -13.62 -15.69
CA GLY A 153 2.95 -12.18 -15.82
C GLY A 153 3.84 -11.59 -14.73
N GLY A 154 4.25 -10.36 -14.91
CA GLY A 154 5.15 -9.69 -13.98
C GLY A 154 6.24 -8.96 -14.74
N PHE A 155 7.41 -8.87 -14.13
CA PHE A 155 8.58 -8.21 -14.68
C PHE A 155 9.66 -9.23 -15.05
N VAL A 156 10.35 -8.99 -16.16
CA VAL A 156 11.56 -9.74 -16.51
C VAL A 156 12.71 -8.76 -16.67
N GLU A 157 13.77 -8.97 -15.94
CA GLU A 157 15.02 -8.25 -16.09
C GLU A 157 15.95 -9.08 -16.99
N ALA A 158 16.30 -8.55 -18.17
CA ALA A 158 17.11 -9.30 -19.12
C ALA A 158 18.04 -8.38 -19.93
N PRO A 159 19.23 -8.89 -20.35
CA PRO A 159 20.16 -8.15 -21.20
C PRO A 159 19.57 -7.78 -22.56
N TRP A 160 19.75 -6.53 -22.99
CA TRP A 160 19.23 -5.99 -24.24
C TRP A 160 20.30 -5.25 -25.04
N CYS A 161 20.27 -5.39 -26.37
CA CYS A 161 21.24 -4.79 -27.29
C CYS A 161 20.90 -3.37 -27.77
N GLY A 162 19.83 -2.75 -27.24
CA GLY A 162 19.42 -1.40 -27.65
C GLY A 162 18.65 -1.32 -28.97
N ARG A 163 18.33 -2.44 -29.65
CA ARG A 163 17.70 -2.43 -30.98
C ARG A 163 16.21 -2.59 -30.89
N ALA A 164 15.48 -1.76 -31.66
CA ALA A 164 14.02 -1.78 -31.74
C ALA A 164 13.48 -3.14 -32.24
N GLU A 165 14.17 -3.79 -33.19
CA GLU A 165 13.75 -5.07 -33.74
C GLU A 165 13.65 -6.18 -32.67
N CYS A 166 14.50 -6.12 -31.65
CA CYS A 166 14.43 -7.05 -30.52
C CYS A 166 13.23 -6.76 -29.62
N GLU A 167 12.91 -5.51 -29.40
CA GLU A 167 11.72 -5.11 -28.65
C GLU A 167 10.42 -5.49 -29.41
N GLU A 168 10.35 -5.20 -30.70
CA GLU A 168 9.21 -5.59 -31.54
C GLU A 168 8.97 -7.10 -31.50
N ARG A 169 10.03 -7.90 -31.62
CA ARG A 169 9.92 -9.36 -31.55
C ARG A 169 9.36 -9.85 -30.21
N VAL A 170 9.80 -9.28 -29.09
CA VAL A 170 9.26 -9.62 -27.76
C VAL A 170 7.80 -9.22 -27.69
N LYS A 171 7.45 -8.01 -28.14
CA LYS A 171 6.09 -7.48 -28.16
C LYS A 171 5.14 -8.35 -28.99
N GLU A 172 5.53 -8.74 -30.19
CA GLU A 172 4.73 -9.61 -31.06
C GLU A 172 4.42 -10.95 -30.40
N GLN A 173 5.39 -11.51 -29.67
CA GLN A 173 5.26 -12.83 -29.06
C GLN A 173 4.61 -12.83 -27.69
N SER A 174 4.70 -11.74 -26.91
CA SER A 174 4.24 -11.73 -25.52
C SER A 174 3.36 -10.55 -25.16
N SER A 175 3.15 -9.58 -26.05
CA SER A 175 2.55 -8.27 -25.77
C SER A 175 3.33 -7.44 -24.71
N ALA A 176 4.51 -7.88 -24.31
CA ALA A 176 5.35 -7.15 -23.37
C ALA A 176 6.22 -6.12 -24.12
N THR A 177 6.47 -5.01 -23.45
CA THR A 177 7.40 -3.96 -23.90
C THR A 177 8.38 -3.60 -22.79
N ILE A 178 9.43 -2.88 -23.13
CA ILE A 178 10.36 -2.33 -22.13
C ILE A 178 9.63 -1.30 -21.28
N ARG A 179 9.70 -1.43 -19.95
CA ARG A 179 9.10 -0.54 -18.97
C ARG A 179 10.07 0.48 -18.42
N CYS A 180 11.28 0.04 -18.18
CA CYS A 180 12.38 0.95 -17.82
C CYS A 180 13.73 0.32 -18.17
N LEU A 181 14.72 1.18 -18.24
CA LEU A 181 16.13 0.84 -18.23
C LEU A 181 16.66 1.27 -16.85
N PRO A 182 17.10 0.33 -15.99
CA PRO A 182 17.64 0.66 -14.68
C PRO A 182 18.83 1.64 -14.80
N LEU A 183 18.94 2.60 -13.89
CA LEU A 183 20.01 3.61 -13.87
C LEU A 183 21.13 3.28 -12.87
N ASP A 184 20.98 2.17 -12.15
CA ASP A 184 21.93 1.70 -11.14
C ASP A 184 23.01 0.78 -11.73
N GLU A 185 23.89 0.29 -10.86
CA GLU A 185 25.00 -0.60 -11.21
C GLU A 185 24.57 -1.92 -11.88
N HIS A 186 23.27 -2.27 -11.79
CA HIS A 186 22.69 -3.44 -12.45
C HIS A 186 22.31 -3.18 -13.92
N SER A 187 22.49 -1.97 -14.41
CA SER A 187 22.03 -1.53 -15.73
C SER A 187 22.89 -2.04 -16.91
N ALA A 188 24.07 -2.58 -16.66
CA ALA A 188 24.91 -3.16 -17.72
C ALA A 188 25.57 -4.45 -17.23
N PRO A 189 25.14 -5.63 -17.70
CA PRO A 189 25.94 -6.81 -17.53
C PRO A 189 27.20 -6.64 -18.40
N PRO A 190 28.40 -6.47 -17.82
CA PRO A 190 29.62 -6.40 -18.62
C PRO A 190 29.81 -7.72 -19.38
N GLY A 191 29.72 -7.67 -20.69
CA GLY A 191 29.97 -8.82 -21.57
C GLY A 191 28.79 -9.77 -21.79
N GLY A 192 27.58 -9.44 -21.39
CA GLY A 192 26.37 -10.26 -21.63
C GLY A 192 25.88 -10.19 -23.08
N ALA A 193 25.19 -11.25 -23.50
CA ALA A 193 24.52 -11.29 -24.80
C ALA A 193 23.04 -10.90 -24.67
N CYS A 194 22.53 -10.17 -25.66
CA CYS A 194 21.12 -9.84 -25.75
C CYS A 194 20.27 -11.12 -25.72
N ILE A 195 19.29 -11.16 -24.80
CA ILE A 195 18.40 -12.31 -24.62
C ILE A 195 17.66 -12.71 -25.90
N CYS A 196 17.36 -11.72 -26.77
CA CYS A 196 16.60 -11.94 -28.00
C CYS A 196 17.45 -12.35 -29.20
N CYS A 197 18.64 -11.74 -29.42
CA CYS A 197 19.38 -11.91 -30.66
C CYS A 197 20.83 -12.40 -30.48
N GLY A 198 21.30 -12.56 -29.25
CA GLY A 198 22.67 -13.03 -28.96
C GLY A 198 23.78 -12.02 -29.23
N ARG A 199 23.50 -10.81 -29.73
CA ARG A 199 24.51 -9.74 -29.92
C ARG A 199 24.93 -9.18 -28.57
N PRO A 200 26.06 -8.46 -28.48
CA PRO A 200 26.45 -7.79 -27.25
C PRO A 200 25.32 -6.93 -26.69
N ALA A 201 25.01 -7.10 -25.43
CA ALA A 201 24.05 -6.28 -24.71
C ALA A 201 24.68 -4.94 -24.36
N VAL A 202 23.89 -3.87 -24.41
CA VAL A 202 24.30 -2.51 -24.00
C VAL A 202 23.75 -2.15 -22.63
N THR A 203 22.68 -2.83 -22.18
CA THR A 203 22.05 -2.59 -20.89
C THR A 203 21.16 -3.76 -20.49
N THR A 204 20.73 -3.81 -19.24
CA THR A 204 19.59 -4.60 -18.80
C THR A 204 18.31 -3.81 -19.03
N ALA A 205 17.27 -4.46 -19.54
CA ALA A 205 15.94 -3.86 -19.68
C ALA A 205 14.93 -4.62 -18.82
N VAL A 206 13.97 -3.89 -18.28
CA VAL A 206 12.82 -4.46 -17.53
C VAL A 206 11.64 -4.55 -18.47
N TRP A 207 11.15 -5.77 -18.67
CA TRP A 207 10.05 -6.10 -19.57
C TRP A 207 8.78 -6.45 -18.79
N ALA A 208 7.63 -6.00 -19.25
CA ALA A 208 6.34 -6.44 -18.74
C ALA A 208 5.24 -6.16 -19.76
N GLN A 209 4.11 -6.89 -19.63
CA GLN A 209 2.90 -6.57 -20.39
C GLN A 209 2.28 -5.25 -19.90
N ALA A 210 1.65 -4.48 -20.81
CA ALA A 210 0.73 -3.41 -20.45
C ALA A 210 -0.65 -4.01 -20.16
N TYR A 211 -1.42 -3.32 -19.36
CA TYR A 211 -2.83 -3.60 -19.18
C TYR A 211 -3.59 -3.27 -20.45
#